data_70cfc88f4a26ae0d5bb07f57931fd063
#
_entry.id   70cfc88f4a26ae0d5bb07f57931fd063
#
_cell.length_a   1.000
_cell.length_b   1.000
_cell.length_c   1.000
_cell.angle_alpha   90.00
_cell.angle_beta   90.00
_cell.angle_gamma   90.00
#
_symmetry.space_group_name_H-M   'P 1'
#
loop_
_entity.id
_entity.type
_entity.pdbx_description
1 polymer ?
#
loop_
_entity_poly.entity_id
_entity_poly.type
_entity_poly.pdbx_seq_one_letter_code
_entity_poly.pdbx_strand_id
1 'polypeptide(L)'
;MSNLLDKSSLVLTPTAYNNGKILSVKPSVVLGEELVTNGDFSNGSTGWTIINGTVTDKYNASMTSYQSGIRIAPFSKTGTFKVVFDLVVTSGSCKFDAGGSNNAIYSTSGTKEIIVTNTTKFEFNAFNLGWVGTLDNVSVKEEIDGDFDFTRNSSATRVNSQGL
;
A
#
# COMPACT_ATOMS: atom_id res chain seq x y z
N MET A 1 -25.32 12.64 38.24
CA MET A 1 -24.86 11.29 37.81
C MET A 1 -23.78 11.51 36.78
N SER A 2 -22.53 11.13 37.08
CA SER A 2 -21.46 11.21 36.08
C SER A 2 -21.70 10.15 35.01
N ASN A 3 -21.64 10.56 33.76
CA ASN A 3 -21.81 9.68 32.62
C ASN A 3 -20.63 8.70 32.54
N LEU A 4 -20.88 7.43 32.31
CA LEU A 4 -19.84 6.40 32.10
C LEU A 4 -18.84 6.78 31.00
N LEU A 5 -19.30 7.57 30.02
CA LEU A 5 -18.47 8.11 28.93
C LEU A 5 -17.37 9.04 29.43
N ASP A 6 -17.60 9.79 30.51
CA ASP A 6 -16.63 10.76 31.06
C ASP A 6 -15.50 10.10 31.85
N LYS A 7 -15.63 8.80 32.18
CA LYS A 7 -14.68 8.03 33.01
C LYS A 7 -14.05 6.83 32.32
N SER A 8 -14.55 6.46 31.15
CA SER A 8 -13.99 5.33 30.43
C SER A 8 -12.85 5.76 29.51
N SER A 9 -11.71 5.09 29.63
CA SER A 9 -10.57 5.30 28.72
C SER A 9 -10.80 4.65 27.33
N LEU A 10 -11.85 3.85 27.20
CA LEU A 10 -12.22 3.19 25.93
C LEU A 10 -13.74 2.97 25.92
N VAL A 11 -14.40 3.51 24.93
CA VAL A 11 -15.81 3.24 24.62
C VAL A 11 -15.89 2.50 23.29
N LEU A 12 -16.27 1.24 23.33
CA LEU A 12 -16.58 0.46 22.14
C LEU A 12 -18.09 0.52 21.92
N THR A 13 -18.53 1.35 21.00
CA THR A 13 -19.92 1.37 20.55
C THR A 13 -20.08 0.43 19.36
N PRO A 14 -20.89 -0.61 19.43
CA PRO A 14 -21.19 -1.43 18.28
C PRO A 14 -21.89 -0.56 17.23
N THR A 15 -21.33 -0.47 16.04
CA THR A 15 -21.89 0.32 14.93
C THR A 15 -22.98 -0.42 14.16
N ALA A 16 -23.10 -1.74 14.36
CA ALA A 16 -24.16 -2.55 13.79
C ALA A 16 -24.54 -3.69 14.73
N TYR A 17 -25.83 -3.87 14.90
CA TYR A 17 -26.43 -4.95 15.65
C TYR A 17 -27.42 -5.70 14.75
N ASN A 18 -27.18 -6.96 14.49
CA ASN A 18 -28.05 -7.77 13.67
C ASN A 18 -28.40 -9.07 14.38
N ASN A 19 -29.67 -9.25 14.68
CA ASN A 19 -30.25 -10.49 15.19
C ASN A 19 -29.51 -11.03 16.45
N GLY A 20 -29.25 -10.17 17.43
CA GLY A 20 -28.59 -10.54 18.69
C GLY A 20 -27.07 -10.68 18.61
N LYS A 21 -26.45 -10.36 17.48
CA LYS A 21 -24.99 -10.39 17.31
C LYS A 21 -24.42 -8.98 17.18
N ILE A 22 -23.38 -8.72 17.93
CA ILE A 22 -22.56 -7.52 17.76
C ILE A 22 -21.67 -7.76 16.52
N LEU A 23 -21.86 -6.95 15.50
CA LEU A 23 -20.95 -6.95 14.35
C LEU A 23 -19.73 -6.10 14.73
N SER A 24 -18.56 -6.72 14.79
CA SER A 24 -17.32 -5.99 14.95
C SER A 24 -17.05 -5.16 13.70
N VAL A 25 -16.81 -3.86 13.87
CA VAL A 25 -16.29 -3.04 12.80
C VAL A 25 -14.80 -3.34 12.69
N LYS A 26 -14.37 -3.83 11.51
CA LYS A 26 -12.94 -3.89 11.24
C LYS A 26 -12.40 -2.45 11.29
N PRO A 27 -11.37 -2.16 12.08
CA PRO A 27 -10.74 -0.85 12.07
C PRO A 27 -10.39 -0.44 10.63
N SER A 28 -10.52 0.83 10.30
CA SER A 28 -10.05 1.31 9.01
C SER A 28 -8.55 1.06 8.92
N VAL A 29 -8.11 0.55 7.77
CA VAL A 29 -6.69 0.35 7.49
C VAL A 29 -5.97 1.69 7.66
N VAL A 30 -4.94 1.70 8.50
CA VAL A 30 -4.05 2.85 8.68
C VAL A 30 -2.86 2.67 7.74
N LEU A 31 -2.52 3.72 7.00
CA LEU A 31 -1.33 3.71 6.16
C LEU A 31 -0.14 4.25 6.96
N GLY A 32 0.95 3.53 6.91
CA GLY A 32 2.24 3.93 7.45
C GLY A 32 2.91 5.07 6.67
N GLU A 33 4.16 5.34 7.00
CA GLU A 33 4.96 6.35 6.30
C GLU A 33 5.25 5.96 4.85
N GLU A 34 5.60 6.97 4.04
CA GLU A 34 6.03 6.75 2.66
C GLU A 34 7.37 5.99 2.60
N LEU A 35 7.42 4.91 1.83
CA LEU A 35 8.58 4.04 1.70
C LEU A 35 9.39 4.29 0.42
N VAL A 36 8.85 5.05 -0.54
CA VAL A 36 9.52 5.40 -1.79
C VAL A 36 10.11 6.80 -1.68
N THR A 37 11.40 6.89 -1.84
CA THR A 37 12.06 8.19 -1.99
C THR A 37 11.94 8.63 -3.44
N ASN A 38 11.56 9.90 -3.66
CA ASN A 38 11.50 10.49 -5.00
C ASN A 38 10.54 9.75 -5.97
N GLY A 39 9.34 9.45 -5.48
CA GLY A 39 8.31 8.82 -6.32
C GLY A 39 7.72 9.74 -7.38
N ASP A 40 7.88 11.05 -7.22
CA ASP A 40 7.52 12.11 -8.16
C ASP A 40 8.63 12.48 -9.16
N PHE A 41 9.77 11.79 -9.09
CA PHE A 41 10.95 12.01 -9.93
C PHE A 41 11.50 13.46 -9.93
N SER A 42 11.11 14.30 -8.99
CA SER A 42 11.59 15.68 -8.87
C SER A 42 13.10 15.80 -8.67
N ASN A 43 13.74 14.74 -8.20
CA ASN A 43 15.19 14.61 -8.05
C ASN A 43 15.79 13.58 -9.05
N GLY A 44 15.31 13.60 -10.29
CA GLY A 44 15.77 12.71 -11.34
C GLY A 44 15.57 11.23 -10.99
N SER A 45 16.59 10.40 -11.18
CA SER A 45 16.53 8.96 -10.91
C SER A 45 16.94 8.56 -9.49
N THR A 46 17.11 9.50 -8.59
CA THR A 46 17.57 9.21 -7.21
C THR A 46 16.63 8.19 -6.53
N GLY A 47 17.19 7.13 -5.98
CA GLY A 47 16.44 6.03 -5.37
C GLY A 47 15.92 4.96 -6.34
N TRP A 48 16.09 5.18 -7.65
CA TRP A 48 15.61 4.28 -8.70
C TRP A 48 16.74 3.72 -9.55
N THR A 49 16.62 2.47 -9.96
CA THR A 49 17.47 1.86 -10.97
C THR A 49 16.76 1.91 -12.32
N ILE A 50 17.35 2.65 -13.27
CA ILE A 50 16.83 2.72 -14.65
C ILE A 50 17.55 1.66 -15.46
N ILE A 51 16.79 0.81 -16.15
CA ILE A 51 17.31 -0.24 -17.04
C ILE A 51 17.05 0.18 -18.49
N ASN A 52 15.83 0.61 -18.78
CA ASN A 52 15.43 1.19 -20.07
C ASN A 52 14.53 2.39 -19.83
N GLY A 53 14.51 3.31 -20.76
CA GLY A 53 13.78 4.57 -20.64
C GLY A 53 14.63 5.71 -20.11
N THR A 54 14.03 6.83 -19.82
CA THR A 54 14.67 8.06 -19.34
C THR A 54 13.87 8.70 -18.22
N VAL A 55 14.55 9.45 -17.36
CA VAL A 55 13.91 10.27 -16.33
C VAL A 55 14.22 11.74 -16.61
N THR A 56 13.19 12.57 -16.62
CA THR A 56 13.28 14.02 -16.65
C THR A 56 12.55 14.57 -15.42
N ASP A 57 11.29 14.88 -15.55
CA ASP A 57 10.32 15.25 -14.51
C ASP A 57 9.41 14.06 -14.13
N LYS A 58 9.53 12.97 -14.85
CA LYS A 58 8.86 11.68 -14.68
C LYS A 58 9.66 10.60 -15.38
N TYR A 59 9.34 9.34 -15.13
CA TYR A 59 9.91 8.25 -15.91
C TYR A 59 9.20 8.14 -17.27
N ASN A 60 9.99 8.10 -18.34
CA ASN A 60 9.52 7.99 -19.72
C ASN A 60 9.93 6.63 -20.29
N ALA A 61 8.95 5.81 -20.61
CA ALA A 61 9.10 4.50 -21.21
C ALA A 61 9.02 4.59 -22.73
N SER A 62 9.95 3.92 -23.42
CA SER A 62 9.94 3.77 -24.89
C SER A 62 10.43 2.36 -25.24
N MET A 63 9.65 1.36 -24.86
CA MET A 63 10.00 -0.06 -25.00
C MET A 63 9.07 -0.71 -26.03
N THR A 64 9.66 -1.36 -27.03
CA THR A 64 8.93 -1.99 -28.14
C THR A 64 8.70 -3.49 -27.96
N SER A 65 9.33 -4.09 -26.93
CA SER A 65 9.21 -5.51 -26.59
C SER A 65 9.28 -5.67 -25.07
N TYR A 66 9.17 -6.91 -24.56
CA TYR A 66 9.37 -7.17 -23.15
C TYR A 66 10.77 -6.74 -22.71
N GLN A 67 10.82 -5.76 -21.82
CA GLN A 67 12.05 -5.21 -21.26
C GLN A 67 11.77 -4.70 -19.85
N SER A 68 12.73 -4.88 -18.95
CA SER A 68 12.71 -4.18 -17.67
C SER A 68 12.92 -2.68 -17.88
N GLY A 69 12.16 -1.87 -17.20
CA GLY A 69 12.17 -0.42 -17.33
C GLY A 69 12.85 0.27 -16.16
N ILE A 70 12.13 0.43 -15.07
CA ILE A 70 12.57 1.12 -13.86
C ILE A 70 12.20 0.30 -12.63
N ARG A 71 13.07 0.32 -11.61
CA ARG A 71 12.81 -0.43 -10.38
C ARG A 71 13.44 0.16 -9.14
N ILE A 72 12.85 -0.20 -7.99
CA ILE A 72 13.47 -0.17 -6.68
C ILE A 72 13.80 -1.62 -6.30
N ALA A 73 15.06 -1.96 -6.19
CA ALA A 73 15.54 -3.27 -5.75
C ALA A 73 16.96 -3.16 -5.18
N PRO A 74 17.32 -3.90 -4.10
CA PRO A 74 16.42 -4.79 -3.35
C PRO A 74 15.45 -4.03 -2.47
N PHE A 75 14.24 -4.56 -2.33
CA PHE A 75 13.24 -4.10 -1.38
C PHE A 75 12.78 -5.33 -0.58
N SER A 76 13.28 -5.50 0.62
CA SER A 76 13.04 -6.69 1.44
C SER A 76 12.24 -6.31 2.67
N LYS A 77 10.93 -6.17 2.51
CA LYS A 77 10.02 -5.96 3.63
C LYS A 77 8.91 -7.01 3.63
N THR A 78 8.60 -7.51 4.82
CA THR A 78 7.41 -8.33 5.07
C THR A 78 6.26 -7.43 5.47
N GLY A 79 5.06 -7.76 5.07
CA GLY A 79 3.85 -6.98 5.36
C GLY A 79 2.98 -6.81 4.14
N THR A 80 1.92 -6.03 4.30
CA THR A 80 1.01 -5.64 3.23
C THR A 80 1.26 -4.19 2.87
N PHE A 81 1.38 -3.89 1.58
CA PHE A 81 1.69 -2.56 1.10
C PHE A 81 0.66 -2.11 0.08
N LYS A 82 0.18 -0.90 0.26
CA LYS A 82 -0.61 -0.17 -0.73
C LYS A 82 0.36 0.58 -1.65
N VAL A 83 0.27 0.29 -2.95
CA VAL A 83 1.05 0.95 -4.00
C VAL A 83 0.10 1.76 -4.86
N VAL A 84 0.40 3.05 -5.03
CA VAL A 84 -0.35 3.97 -5.88
C VAL A 84 0.63 4.63 -6.86
N PHE A 85 0.23 4.82 -8.11
CA PHE A 85 1.05 5.49 -9.10
C PHE A 85 0.21 6.04 -10.25
N ASP A 86 0.73 7.07 -10.91
CA ASP A 86 0.14 7.64 -12.11
C ASP A 86 0.81 7.05 -13.34
N LEU A 87 0.02 6.44 -14.20
CA LEU A 87 0.48 5.73 -15.39
C LEU A 87 -0.12 6.34 -16.66
N VAL A 88 0.72 6.60 -17.65
CA VAL A 88 0.29 6.85 -19.02
C VAL A 88 0.72 5.67 -19.89
N VAL A 89 -0.21 5.13 -20.65
CA VAL A 89 0.02 4.12 -21.67
C VAL A 89 -0.40 4.69 -23.00
N THR A 90 0.59 5.06 -23.81
CA THR A 90 0.36 5.54 -25.18
C THR A 90 0.26 4.36 -26.15
N SER A 91 1.07 3.33 -25.93
CA SER A 91 0.98 2.04 -26.65
C SER A 91 1.57 0.91 -25.83
N GLY A 92 1.16 -0.33 -26.14
CA GLY A 92 1.59 -1.52 -25.43
C GLY A 92 0.94 -1.69 -24.06
N SER A 93 1.70 -2.22 -23.10
CA SER A 93 1.22 -2.44 -21.73
C SER A 93 2.37 -2.34 -20.74
N CYS A 94 2.11 -1.68 -19.62
CA CYS A 94 2.99 -1.68 -18.46
C CYS A 94 2.66 -2.86 -17.55
N LYS A 95 3.67 -3.62 -17.15
CA LYS A 95 3.56 -4.61 -16.07
C LYS A 95 4.20 -4.02 -14.82
N PHE A 96 3.43 -3.97 -13.75
CA PHE A 96 3.95 -3.81 -12.39
C PHE A 96 4.31 -5.20 -11.83
N ASP A 97 5.49 -5.32 -11.23
CA ASP A 97 6.00 -6.56 -10.66
C ASP A 97 6.66 -6.29 -9.31
N ALA A 98 6.07 -6.80 -8.25
CA ALA A 98 6.58 -6.70 -6.88
C ALA A 98 7.21 -8.02 -6.38
N GLY A 99 7.45 -8.96 -7.27
CA GLY A 99 7.96 -10.30 -6.96
C GLY A 99 6.88 -11.32 -6.61
N GLY A 100 7.21 -12.59 -6.75
CA GLY A 100 6.27 -13.67 -6.51
C GLY A 100 5.01 -13.55 -7.38
N SER A 101 3.84 -13.66 -6.74
CA SER A 101 2.53 -13.50 -7.39
C SER A 101 2.02 -12.04 -7.43
N ASN A 102 2.77 -11.10 -6.86
CA ASN A 102 2.39 -9.70 -6.77
C ASN A 102 2.67 -8.96 -8.08
N ASN A 103 1.82 -9.14 -9.08
CA ASN A 103 1.98 -8.46 -10.36
C ASN A 103 0.64 -8.10 -10.98
N ALA A 104 0.65 -7.04 -11.80
CA ALA A 104 -0.51 -6.58 -12.56
C ALA A 104 -0.08 -6.01 -13.91
N ILE A 105 -0.96 -6.10 -14.91
CA ILE A 105 -0.73 -5.57 -16.25
C ILE A 105 -1.75 -4.47 -16.52
N TYR A 106 -1.26 -3.33 -16.96
CA TYR A 106 -2.05 -2.16 -17.26
C TYR A 106 -1.90 -1.76 -18.72
N SER A 107 -3.00 -1.71 -19.44
CA SER A 107 -3.09 -1.27 -20.83
C SER A 107 -3.79 0.10 -20.99
N THR A 108 -4.15 0.73 -19.88
CA THR A 108 -4.86 2.00 -19.85
C THR A 108 -4.19 2.99 -18.92
N SER A 109 -4.22 4.26 -19.30
CA SER A 109 -3.73 5.38 -18.49
C SER A 109 -4.60 5.63 -17.24
N GLY A 110 -4.08 6.40 -16.31
CA GLY A 110 -4.73 6.88 -15.09
C GLY A 110 -3.99 6.46 -13.83
N THR A 111 -4.44 6.95 -12.69
CA THR A 111 -3.96 6.55 -11.38
C THR A 111 -4.32 5.08 -11.14
N LYS A 112 -3.34 4.30 -10.71
CA LYS A 112 -3.48 2.88 -10.41
C LYS A 112 -3.22 2.65 -8.95
N GLU A 113 -3.92 1.65 -8.40
CA GLU A 113 -3.76 1.20 -7.03
C GLU A 113 -3.67 -0.33 -7.03
N ILE A 114 -2.75 -0.87 -6.23
CA ILE A 114 -2.61 -2.30 -6.02
C ILE A 114 -2.12 -2.57 -4.60
N ILE A 115 -2.63 -3.63 -4.00
CA ILE A 115 -2.17 -4.15 -2.71
C ILE A 115 -1.23 -5.33 -2.98
N VAL A 116 -0.07 -5.32 -2.35
CA VAL A 116 0.94 -6.39 -2.48
C VAL A 116 1.40 -6.86 -1.11
N THR A 117 1.85 -8.10 -1.02
CA THR A 117 2.33 -8.71 0.23
C THR A 117 3.73 -9.28 0.06
N ASN A 118 4.57 -9.11 1.09
CA ASN A 118 5.91 -9.72 1.16
C ASN A 118 6.73 -9.49 -0.10
N THR A 119 6.89 -8.24 -0.49
CA THR A 119 7.54 -7.85 -1.74
C THR A 119 9.06 -7.83 -1.65
N THR A 120 9.71 -8.12 -2.75
CA THR A 120 11.18 -8.10 -2.88
C THR A 120 11.69 -7.01 -3.80
N LYS A 121 10.81 -6.37 -4.55
CA LYS A 121 11.10 -5.29 -5.49
C LYS A 121 9.82 -4.55 -5.85
N PHE A 122 9.98 -3.38 -6.41
CA PHE A 122 8.94 -2.71 -7.20
C PHE A 122 9.53 -2.42 -8.57
N GLU A 123 9.00 -3.03 -9.59
CA GLU A 123 9.48 -2.90 -10.97
C GLU A 123 8.33 -2.58 -11.91
N PHE A 124 8.56 -1.62 -12.79
CA PHE A 124 7.69 -1.32 -13.90
C PHE A 124 8.41 -1.70 -15.18
N ASN A 125 7.80 -2.60 -15.94
CA ASN A 125 8.39 -3.15 -17.14
C ASN A 125 7.38 -3.22 -18.27
N ALA A 126 7.88 -3.41 -19.51
CA ALA A 126 7.03 -3.69 -20.64
C ALA A 126 6.59 -5.16 -20.62
N PHE A 127 5.34 -5.40 -20.95
CA PHE A 127 4.79 -6.75 -21.07
C PHE A 127 4.47 -7.06 -22.52
N ASN A 128 5.02 -8.17 -23.04
CA ASN A 128 4.83 -8.71 -24.39
C ASN A 128 4.94 -7.73 -25.57
N LEU A 129 4.06 -6.72 -25.62
CA LEU A 129 3.94 -5.78 -26.75
C LEU A 129 4.74 -4.48 -26.55
N GLY A 130 5.59 -4.44 -25.54
CA GLY A 130 6.28 -3.23 -25.16
C GLY A 130 5.42 -2.28 -24.32
N TRP A 131 5.98 -1.12 -24.00
CA TRP A 131 5.30 -0.03 -23.32
C TRP A 131 5.90 1.30 -23.73
N VAL A 132 5.05 2.18 -24.26
CA VAL A 132 5.37 3.58 -24.49
C VAL A 132 4.45 4.42 -23.63
N GLY A 133 5.02 5.30 -22.82
CA GLY A 133 4.23 6.11 -21.90
C GLY A 133 5.06 6.69 -20.76
N THR A 134 4.41 7.07 -19.66
CA THR A 134 5.10 7.64 -18.50
C THR A 134 4.62 7.01 -17.19
N LEU A 135 5.49 7.08 -16.19
CA LEU A 135 5.19 6.74 -14.80
C LEU A 135 5.54 7.94 -13.91
N ASP A 136 4.69 8.23 -12.95
CA ASP A 136 4.85 9.35 -12.04
C ASP A 136 4.15 9.08 -10.70
N ASN A 137 4.45 9.90 -9.68
CA ASN A 137 3.76 9.91 -8.38
C ASN A 137 3.65 8.52 -7.72
N VAL A 138 4.74 7.76 -7.74
CA VAL A 138 4.77 6.42 -7.12
C VAL A 138 4.83 6.55 -5.61
N SER A 139 3.85 6.00 -4.93
CA SER A 139 3.74 5.94 -3.48
C SER A 139 3.61 4.49 -3.02
N VAL A 140 4.36 4.11 -1.99
CA VAL A 140 4.29 2.81 -1.34
C VAL A 140 4.18 3.01 0.14
N LYS A 141 3.08 2.59 0.75
CA LYS A 141 2.84 2.69 2.18
C LYS A 141 2.44 1.33 2.74
N GLU A 142 2.95 1.01 3.92
CA GLU A 142 2.52 -0.19 4.63
C GLU A 142 1.08 -0.04 5.10
N GLU A 143 0.27 -1.06 4.87
CA GLU A 143 -1.05 -1.19 5.51
C GLU A 143 -0.84 -1.73 6.92
N ILE A 144 -1.03 -0.88 7.91
CA ILE A 144 -0.98 -1.25 9.30
C ILE A 144 -2.40 -1.65 9.71
N ASP A 145 -2.58 -2.90 10.09
CA ASP A 145 -3.84 -3.30 10.69
C ASP A 145 -4.04 -2.45 11.95
N GLY A 146 -5.13 -1.74 12.01
CA GLY A 146 -5.52 -0.96 13.18
C GLY A 146 -5.95 -1.87 14.33
N ASP A 147 -5.11 -2.86 14.65
CA ASP A 147 -5.36 -3.72 15.80
C ASP A 147 -5.09 -2.94 17.09
N PHE A 148 -5.96 -3.13 18.04
CA PHE A 148 -5.81 -2.49 19.35
C PHE A 148 -4.77 -3.28 20.15
N ASP A 149 -3.56 -2.75 20.22
CA ASP A 149 -2.54 -3.29 21.10
C ASP A 149 -2.81 -2.84 22.55
N PHE A 150 -3.39 -3.74 23.33
CA PHE A 150 -3.67 -3.49 24.74
C PHE A 150 -2.48 -3.88 25.61
N THR A 151 -1.61 -2.92 25.88
CA THR A 151 -0.58 -3.09 26.91
C THR A 151 -1.16 -2.77 28.30
N ARG A 152 -1.28 -3.76 29.17
CA ARG A 152 -1.68 -3.58 30.56
C ARG A 152 -0.49 -3.73 31.49
N ASN A 153 -0.30 -2.73 32.34
CA ASN A 153 0.67 -2.80 33.45
C ASN A 153 0.07 -3.44 34.72
N SER A 154 -1.17 -3.91 34.66
CA SER A 154 -1.86 -4.55 35.78
C SER A 154 -2.67 -5.75 35.34
N SER A 155 -2.86 -6.71 36.25
CA SER A 155 -3.73 -7.87 36.05
C SER A 155 -5.16 -7.41 35.71
N ALA A 156 -5.79 -8.03 34.72
CA ALA A 156 -7.21 -7.83 34.47
C ALA A 156 -8.01 -8.42 35.62
N THR A 157 -8.68 -7.58 36.37
CA THR A 157 -9.66 -8.06 37.36
C THR A 157 -10.95 -8.40 36.61
N ARG A 158 -11.31 -9.65 36.55
CA ARG A 158 -12.60 -10.07 36.03
C ARG A 158 -13.64 -9.84 37.12
N VAL A 159 -14.55 -8.94 36.88
CA VAL A 159 -15.72 -8.78 37.76
C VAL A 159 -16.60 -10.03 37.58
N ASN A 160 -16.85 -10.75 38.65
CA ASN A 160 -17.77 -11.89 38.63
C ASN A 160 -19.24 -11.40 38.60
N SER A 161 -20.18 -12.34 38.55
CA SER A 161 -21.61 -12.02 38.53
C SER A 161 -22.13 -11.27 39.76
N GLN A 162 -21.29 -11.13 40.80
CA GLN A 162 -21.59 -10.43 42.06
C GLN A 162 -20.93 -9.05 42.14
N GLY A 163 -20.22 -8.63 41.08
CA GLY A 163 -19.56 -7.31 40.99
C GLY A 163 -18.22 -7.21 41.72
N LEU A 164 -17.59 -8.33 42.04
CA LEU A 164 -16.28 -8.41 42.74
C LEU A 164 -15.21 -9.02 41.84
#